data_b827f42ba7faa17d64ba685a5ff5fd71
#
_entry.id   b827f42ba7faa17d64ba685a5ff5fd71
#
_cell.length_a   1.000
_cell.length_b   1.000
_cell.length_c   1.000
_cell.angle_alpha   90.00
_cell.angle_beta   90.00
_cell.angle_gamma   90.00
#
_symmetry.space_group_name_H-M   'P 1'
#
loop_
_entity.id
_entity.type
_entity.pdbx_description
1 polymer ?
#
loop_
_entity_poly.entity_id
_entity_poly.type
_entity_poly.pdbx_seq_one_letter_code
_entity_poly.pdbx_strand_id
1 'polypeptide(L)'
;FEERFDHLRQKVVRLSFKAMQFRYLTVGVALAMLVLSIGLIATGIVKFKAFPDLEGNTLEARVLMPQGTPLSETERVVAILRESLGRTAQTLNQNEPEPLVENVQVTYGQHGDVPETGSHVATLGVDLLSTEIRNTGIMELTALWQENTGDLPDVVSIQFKEARLGPAGRAIHIRLSGENLDNLSMASWQVQNWLRGYAGVYNLIDDVRPGKPQFKVKLLPGALSAGVDSRSIATQLRAAYHEVKIDEIYYGREAFEIITRLDDQTNQELQDFDNFIIFSKKGEEIPLGSVAEITEVREFARIGHINHRRTVNIFGDVDADIANTSEIIGSLEKDFLSTLQQRFPEISFSLKGEVENGTETKTSILTGFALGAFGVFLLLSLQFRNYREPIIVMINIPLALIGAIWGHLIMGLDFTLPSMIGFVSLAGVVVNDSILLVEYVKSHVSDGMTLH
;
A
#
# COMPACT_ATOMS: atom_id res chain seq x y z
N PHE A 1 -42.13 -9.74 27.90
CA PHE A 1 -41.69 -9.23 26.59
C PHE A 1 -42.85 -8.52 25.88
N GLU A 2 -44.05 -9.11 25.83
CA GLU A 2 -45.23 -8.58 25.15
C GLU A 2 -45.65 -7.19 25.64
N GLU A 3 -45.73 -6.97 26.96
CA GLU A 3 -46.11 -5.67 27.52
C GLU A 3 -45.17 -4.53 27.13
N ARG A 4 -43.84 -4.77 27.10
CA ARG A 4 -42.85 -3.79 26.65
C ARG A 4 -42.94 -3.52 25.15
N PHE A 5 -43.23 -4.55 24.36
CA PHE A 5 -43.43 -4.43 22.92
C PHE A 5 -44.72 -3.62 22.59
N ASP A 6 -45.84 -3.89 23.29
CA ASP A 6 -47.08 -3.13 23.12
C ASP A 6 -46.92 -1.66 23.50
N HIS A 7 -46.16 -1.37 24.54
CA HIS A 7 -45.87 0.01 24.93
C HIS A 7 -45.03 0.73 23.86
N LEU A 8 -44.06 0.07 23.28
CA LEU A 8 -43.29 0.59 22.15
C LEU A 8 -44.14 0.81 20.92
N ARG A 9 -44.97 -0.18 20.55
CA ARG A 9 -45.93 -0.09 19.45
C ARG A 9 -46.87 1.12 19.58
N GLN A 10 -47.44 1.33 20.77
CA GLN A 10 -48.33 2.48 21.03
C GLN A 10 -47.59 3.83 20.93
N LYS A 11 -46.31 3.90 21.34
CA LYS A 11 -45.49 5.11 21.16
C LYS A 11 -45.24 5.39 19.68
N VAL A 12 -44.87 4.37 18.90
CA VAL A 12 -44.62 4.49 17.46
C VAL A 12 -45.90 4.93 16.73
N VAL A 13 -47.03 4.31 17.02
CA VAL A 13 -48.33 4.69 16.44
C VAL A 13 -48.69 6.15 16.74
N ARG A 14 -48.51 6.60 18.00
CA ARG A 14 -48.75 8.00 18.37
C ARG A 14 -47.81 8.97 17.66
N LEU A 15 -46.53 8.58 17.48
CA LEU A 15 -45.55 9.41 16.77
C LEU A 15 -45.89 9.49 15.29
N SER A 16 -46.27 8.38 14.64
CA SER A 16 -46.70 8.33 13.24
C SER A 16 -47.94 9.17 13.00
N PHE A 17 -48.93 9.12 13.92
CA PHE A 17 -50.12 9.94 13.82
C PHE A 17 -49.81 11.45 13.92
N LYS A 18 -48.92 11.85 14.84
CA LYS A 18 -48.43 13.24 14.92
C LYS A 18 -47.69 13.66 13.66
N ALA A 19 -46.82 12.79 13.13
CA ALA A 19 -46.08 13.06 11.90
C ALA A 19 -47.04 13.28 10.70
N MET A 20 -48.13 12.51 10.59
CA MET A 20 -49.15 12.72 9.57
C MET A 20 -49.93 14.01 9.79
N GLN A 21 -50.27 14.34 11.03
CA GLN A 21 -50.96 15.59 11.37
C GLN A 21 -50.12 16.83 10.99
N PHE A 22 -48.82 16.79 11.22
CA PHE A 22 -47.88 17.86 10.91
C PHE A 22 -47.03 17.54 9.67
N ARG A 23 -47.65 16.96 8.62
CA ARG A 23 -46.94 16.40 7.42
C ARG A 23 -45.92 17.35 6.79
N TYR A 24 -46.24 18.65 6.67
CA TYR A 24 -45.33 19.63 6.07
C TYR A 24 -44.09 19.88 6.95
N LEU A 25 -44.30 19.93 8.28
CA LEU A 25 -43.20 20.05 9.23
C LEU A 25 -42.31 18.81 9.22
N THR A 26 -42.92 17.61 9.17
CA THR A 26 -42.17 16.33 9.13
C THR A 26 -41.29 16.23 7.87
N VAL A 27 -41.88 16.58 6.70
CA VAL A 27 -41.09 16.62 5.45
C VAL A 27 -40.01 17.68 5.51
N GLY A 28 -40.30 18.87 6.04
CA GLY A 28 -39.33 19.94 6.21
C GLY A 28 -38.17 19.54 7.12
N VAL A 29 -38.44 18.88 8.24
CA VAL A 29 -37.39 18.34 9.15
C VAL A 29 -36.59 17.26 8.47
N ALA A 30 -37.21 16.33 7.74
CA ALA A 30 -36.50 15.27 7.02
C ALA A 30 -35.57 15.84 5.94
N LEU A 31 -36.02 16.84 5.18
CA LEU A 31 -35.15 17.53 4.20
C LEU A 31 -34.03 18.31 4.86
N ALA A 32 -34.30 19.00 5.97
CA ALA A 32 -33.25 19.71 6.72
C ALA A 32 -32.17 18.73 7.25
N MET A 33 -32.63 17.58 7.79
CA MET A 33 -31.71 16.52 8.25
C MET A 33 -30.89 15.92 7.10
N LEU A 34 -31.50 15.76 5.91
CA LEU A 34 -30.78 15.28 4.73
C LEU A 34 -29.71 16.28 4.29
N VAL A 35 -30.04 17.56 4.20
CA VAL A 35 -29.08 18.62 3.86
C VAL A 35 -27.95 18.69 4.89
N LEU A 36 -28.31 18.62 6.19
CA LEU A 36 -27.32 18.59 7.25
C LEU A 36 -26.39 17.36 7.13
N SER A 37 -26.95 16.20 6.83
CA SER A 37 -26.18 14.95 6.65
C SER A 37 -25.18 15.05 5.49
N ILE A 38 -25.61 15.61 4.36
CA ILE A 38 -24.70 15.88 3.23
C ILE A 38 -23.65 16.89 3.63
N GLY A 39 -24.01 17.91 4.41
CA GLY A 39 -23.09 18.90 4.95
C GLY A 39 -22.03 18.31 5.85
N LEU A 40 -22.36 17.33 6.68
CA LEU A 40 -21.39 16.63 7.56
C LEU A 40 -20.27 15.93 6.78
N ILE A 41 -20.61 15.33 5.64
CA ILE A 41 -19.61 14.72 4.73
C ILE A 41 -18.82 15.81 3.99
N ALA A 42 -19.51 16.83 3.46
CA ALA A 42 -18.89 17.89 2.68
C ALA A 42 -17.91 18.74 3.50
N THR A 43 -18.18 18.93 4.79
CA THR A 43 -17.28 19.66 5.72
C THR A 43 -16.16 18.78 6.31
N GLY A 44 -16.15 17.47 6.03
CA GLY A 44 -15.13 16.55 6.57
C GLY A 44 -15.34 16.21 8.05
N ILE A 45 -16.47 16.54 8.66
CA ILE A 45 -16.79 16.11 10.05
C ILE A 45 -16.94 14.59 10.09
N VAL A 46 -17.65 14.01 9.11
CA VAL A 46 -17.62 12.57 8.84
C VAL A 46 -16.64 12.38 7.69
N LYS A 47 -15.43 11.88 8.00
CA LYS A 47 -14.38 11.68 7.01
C LYS A 47 -14.73 10.53 6.08
N PHE A 48 -14.27 10.62 4.83
CA PHE A 48 -14.31 9.51 3.91
C PHE A 48 -12.95 8.80 3.90
N LYS A 49 -12.97 7.49 4.11
CA LYS A 49 -11.83 6.60 3.99
C LYS A 49 -12.16 5.48 3.03
N ALA A 50 -11.33 5.25 2.02
CA ALA A 50 -11.67 4.24 1.00
C ALA A 50 -11.83 2.85 1.62
N PHE A 51 -10.84 2.42 2.41
CA PHE A 51 -10.84 1.13 3.08
C PHE A 51 -10.68 1.31 4.59
N PRO A 52 -11.45 0.58 5.42
CA PRO A 52 -11.27 0.62 6.87
C PRO A 52 -9.93 -0.02 7.24
N ASP A 53 -9.31 0.45 8.33
CA ASP A 53 -8.21 -0.26 8.93
C ASP A 53 -8.77 -1.48 9.65
N LEU A 54 -8.30 -2.62 9.23
CA LEU A 54 -8.59 -3.90 9.88
C LEU A 54 -7.25 -4.40 10.41
N GLU A 55 -7.12 -4.51 11.71
CA GLU A 55 -5.96 -5.16 12.31
C GLU A 55 -5.95 -6.64 11.93
N GLY A 56 -4.84 -7.08 11.33
CA GLY A 56 -4.60 -8.48 11.03
C GLY A 56 -3.88 -9.21 12.16
N ASN A 57 -3.53 -10.45 11.89
CA ASN A 57 -2.76 -11.29 12.78
C ASN A 57 -1.32 -11.47 12.31
N THR A 58 -0.86 -10.67 11.34
CA THR A 58 0.48 -10.80 10.77
C THR A 58 1.17 -9.46 10.69
N LEU A 59 2.43 -9.42 11.14
CA LEU A 59 3.30 -8.25 11.06
C LEU A 59 4.58 -8.64 10.31
N GLU A 60 5.08 -7.76 9.48
CA GLU A 60 6.31 -7.98 8.74
C GLU A 60 7.34 -6.89 9.05
N ALA A 61 8.60 -7.30 9.23
CA ALA A 61 9.74 -6.40 9.16
C ALA A 61 10.50 -6.66 7.85
N ARG A 62 10.51 -5.67 6.97
CA ARG A 62 11.09 -5.76 5.63
C ARG A 62 12.40 -5.01 5.60
N VAL A 63 13.46 -5.75 5.40
CA VAL A 63 14.85 -5.26 5.40
C VAL A 63 15.32 -5.00 3.99
N LEU A 64 15.87 -3.83 3.78
CA LEU A 64 16.51 -3.43 2.55
C LEU A 64 17.91 -2.92 2.89
N MET A 65 18.92 -3.64 2.41
CA MET A 65 20.34 -3.27 2.51
C MET A 65 20.80 -2.58 1.22
N PRO A 66 21.95 -1.91 1.21
CA PRO A 66 22.58 -1.43 -0.02
C PRO A 66 22.78 -2.55 -1.04
N GLN A 67 22.64 -2.22 -2.31
CA GLN A 67 22.88 -3.17 -3.41
C GLN A 67 24.34 -3.67 -3.35
N GLY A 68 24.48 -5.00 -3.39
CA GLY A 68 25.81 -5.65 -3.29
C GLY A 68 26.16 -6.14 -1.89
N THR A 69 25.33 -5.87 -0.89
CA THR A 69 25.52 -6.41 0.47
C THR A 69 25.51 -7.95 0.44
N PRO A 70 26.50 -8.62 1.03
CA PRO A 70 26.52 -10.08 1.13
C PRO A 70 25.42 -10.58 2.05
N LEU A 71 25.00 -11.83 1.83
CA LEU A 71 23.91 -12.45 2.60
C LEU A 71 24.19 -12.46 4.11
N SER A 72 25.43 -12.69 4.51
CA SER A 72 25.88 -12.73 5.91
C SER A 72 25.54 -11.43 6.69
N GLU A 73 25.66 -10.26 6.03
CA GLU A 73 25.29 -8.99 6.65
C GLU A 73 23.77 -8.82 6.78
N THR A 74 23.03 -9.27 5.78
CA THR A 74 21.56 -9.29 5.85
C THR A 74 21.08 -10.24 6.95
N GLU A 75 21.71 -11.41 7.08
CA GLU A 75 21.46 -12.35 8.18
C GLU A 75 21.76 -11.75 9.55
N ARG A 76 22.84 -10.98 9.67
CA ARG A 76 23.19 -10.26 10.91
C ARG A 76 22.08 -9.27 11.31
N VAL A 77 21.58 -8.49 10.34
CA VAL A 77 20.46 -7.54 10.59
C VAL A 77 19.19 -8.27 10.98
N VAL A 78 18.85 -9.35 10.29
CA VAL A 78 17.66 -10.18 10.61
C VAL A 78 17.79 -10.80 12.00
N ALA A 79 18.99 -11.21 12.41
CA ALA A 79 19.24 -11.73 13.77
C ALA A 79 18.97 -10.65 14.84
N ILE A 80 19.39 -9.40 14.61
CA ILE A 80 19.10 -8.27 15.51
C ILE A 80 17.58 -8.02 15.61
N LEU A 81 16.88 -8.03 14.46
CA LEU A 81 15.41 -7.86 14.42
C LEU A 81 14.70 -8.98 15.19
N ARG A 82 15.15 -10.21 15.05
CA ARG A 82 14.57 -11.36 15.75
C ARG A 82 14.80 -11.27 17.26
N GLU A 83 16.00 -10.84 17.68
CA GLU A 83 16.30 -10.65 19.10
C GLU A 83 15.49 -9.52 19.69
N SER A 84 15.39 -8.37 19.01
CA SER A 84 14.59 -7.23 19.45
C SER A 84 13.08 -7.59 19.53
N LEU A 85 12.55 -8.37 18.59
CA LEU A 85 11.20 -8.91 18.65
C LEU A 85 10.99 -9.77 19.90
N GLY A 86 11.96 -10.63 20.23
CA GLY A 86 11.91 -11.45 21.44
C GLY A 86 11.84 -10.63 22.72
N ARG A 87 12.62 -9.54 22.82
CA ARG A 87 12.55 -8.59 23.96
C ARG A 87 11.20 -7.89 24.03
N THR A 88 10.69 -7.44 22.87
CA THR A 88 9.39 -6.79 22.77
C THR A 88 8.25 -7.72 23.19
N ALA A 89 8.25 -8.95 22.67
CA ALA A 89 7.26 -9.97 23.03
C ALA A 89 7.28 -10.29 24.53
N GLN A 90 8.47 -10.42 25.15
CA GLN A 90 8.59 -10.64 26.60
C GLN A 90 7.96 -9.53 27.43
N THR A 91 8.09 -8.29 26.99
CA THR A 91 7.49 -7.12 27.67
C THR A 91 5.98 -7.13 27.56
N LEU A 92 5.45 -7.36 26.36
CA LEU A 92 4.01 -7.29 26.05
C LEU A 92 3.24 -8.52 26.53
N ASN A 93 3.85 -9.70 26.56
CA ASN A 93 3.22 -10.94 27.03
C ASN A 93 2.70 -10.87 28.47
N GLN A 94 3.16 -9.90 29.28
CA GLN A 94 2.65 -9.73 30.64
C GLN A 94 1.16 -9.32 30.67
N ASN A 95 0.68 -8.71 29.58
CA ASN A 95 -0.70 -8.23 29.45
C ASN A 95 -1.56 -9.14 28.56
N GLU A 96 -1.00 -10.23 28.02
CA GLU A 96 -1.67 -11.12 27.07
C GLU A 96 -2.11 -12.42 27.73
N PRO A 97 -3.24 -13.03 27.28
CA PRO A 97 -3.72 -14.33 27.80
C PRO A 97 -2.85 -15.49 27.34
N GLU A 98 -2.23 -15.39 26.19
CA GLU A 98 -1.35 -16.36 25.54
C GLU A 98 -0.15 -15.66 24.91
N PRO A 99 0.92 -16.38 24.49
CA PRO A 99 2.07 -15.74 23.86
C PRO A 99 1.69 -14.91 22.63
N LEU A 100 2.09 -13.63 22.62
CA LEU A 100 1.75 -12.67 21.57
C LEU A 100 2.27 -13.09 20.18
N VAL A 101 3.46 -13.69 20.13
CA VAL A 101 4.11 -14.18 18.90
C VAL A 101 3.95 -15.70 18.83
N GLU A 102 3.21 -16.16 17.81
CA GLU A 102 2.98 -17.59 17.58
C GLU A 102 4.07 -18.21 16.71
N ASN A 103 4.46 -17.49 15.64
CA ASN A 103 5.45 -18.00 14.69
C ASN A 103 6.28 -16.86 14.11
N VAL A 104 7.52 -17.17 13.70
CA VAL A 104 8.42 -16.23 13.01
C VAL A 104 9.01 -16.93 11.80
N GLN A 105 8.78 -16.36 10.63
CA GLN A 105 9.29 -16.83 9.35
C GLN A 105 10.26 -15.80 8.76
N VAL A 106 11.39 -16.25 8.24
CA VAL A 106 12.35 -15.40 7.53
C VAL A 106 12.42 -15.83 6.08
N THR A 107 12.21 -14.87 5.17
CA THR A 107 12.38 -15.07 3.73
C THR A 107 13.52 -14.18 3.25
N TYR A 108 14.63 -14.79 2.84
CA TYR A 108 15.76 -14.08 2.23
C TYR A 108 15.56 -13.94 0.72
N GLY A 109 16.16 -12.90 0.16
CA GLY A 109 16.17 -12.67 -1.29
C GLY A 109 14.91 -12.04 -1.85
N GLN A 110 13.91 -11.72 -1.02
CA GLN A 110 12.65 -11.09 -1.43
C GLN A 110 12.27 -9.97 -0.48
N HIS A 111 11.72 -8.92 -1.05
CA HIS A 111 11.14 -7.79 -0.33
C HIS A 111 9.71 -7.57 -0.81
N GLY A 112 8.73 -7.62 0.08
CA GLY A 112 7.31 -7.58 -0.28
C GLY A 112 6.85 -6.30 -0.96
N ASP A 113 7.59 -5.22 -0.82
CA ASP A 113 7.18 -3.89 -1.30
C ASP A 113 8.00 -3.40 -2.49
N VAL A 114 9.26 -3.71 -2.54
CA VAL A 114 10.13 -3.27 -3.62
C VAL A 114 10.40 -4.47 -4.53
N PRO A 115 10.28 -4.30 -5.84
CA PRO A 115 10.53 -5.39 -6.77
C PRO A 115 12.04 -5.64 -6.93
N GLU A 116 12.70 -5.90 -5.81
CA GLU A 116 14.11 -6.26 -5.73
C GLU A 116 14.27 -7.66 -5.18
N THR A 117 15.24 -8.37 -5.72
CA THR A 117 15.61 -9.72 -5.29
C THR A 117 17.12 -9.80 -5.13
N GLY A 118 17.60 -10.61 -4.21
CA GLY A 118 19.02 -10.82 -3.99
C GLY A 118 19.42 -10.83 -2.52
N SER A 119 20.71 -11.02 -2.25
CA SER A 119 21.26 -11.17 -0.90
C SER A 119 21.05 -9.98 0.03
N HIS A 120 20.75 -8.81 -0.52
CA HIS A 120 20.60 -7.53 0.19
C HIS A 120 19.16 -7.27 0.69
N VAL A 121 18.23 -8.20 0.50
CA VAL A 121 16.84 -8.06 0.95
C VAL A 121 16.38 -9.25 1.75
N ALA A 122 15.56 -8.99 2.77
CA ALA A 122 14.90 -10.02 3.56
C ALA A 122 13.54 -9.51 4.09
N THR A 123 12.63 -10.45 4.34
CA THR A 123 11.36 -10.19 5.03
C THR A 123 11.24 -11.14 6.21
N LEU A 124 11.04 -10.58 7.39
CA LEU A 124 10.75 -11.31 8.61
C LEU A 124 9.25 -11.18 8.87
N GLY A 125 8.50 -12.26 8.64
CA GLY A 125 7.08 -12.38 8.92
C GLY A 125 6.86 -12.91 10.33
N VAL A 126 5.90 -12.31 11.03
CA VAL A 126 5.52 -12.65 12.41
C VAL A 126 4.05 -12.93 12.45
N ASP A 127 3.66 -14.14 12.84
CA ASP A 127 2.29 -14.49 13.10
C ASP A 127 1.98 -14.18 14.57
N LEU A 128 0.92 -13.42 14.78
CA LEU A 128 0.51 -12.92 16.08
C LEU A 128 -0.74 -13.63 16.59
N LEU A 129 -0.90 -13.66 17.89
CA LEU A 129 -2.14 -14.03 18.56
C LEU A 129 -3.34 -13.33 17.90
N SER A 130 -4.46 -14.06 17.73
CA SER A 130 -5.66 -13.51 17.06
C SER A 130 -6.13 -12.21 17.69
N THR A 131 -6.52 -11.24 16.85
CA THR A 131 -7.12 -9.96 17.29
C THR A 131 -8.35 -10.11 18.17
N GLU A 132 -9.05 -11.25 18.11
CA GLU A 132 -10.23 -11.52 18.95
C GLU A 132 -9.89 -11.70 20.43
N ILE A 133 -8.66 -12.13 20.73
CA ILE A 133 -8.20 -12.42 22.11
C ILE A 133 -6.98 -11.60 22.53
N ARG A 134 -6.29 -10.99 21.58
CA ARG A 134 -5.12 -10.13 21.81
C ARG A 134 -5.53 -8.79 22.41
N ASN A 135 -4.82 -8.34 23.43
CA ASN A 135 -5.02 -7.02 24.05
C ASN A 135 -4.13 -5.94 23.41
N THR A 136 -2.94 -6.32 22.93
CA THR A 136 -1.95 -5.39 22.36
C THR A 136 -2.30 -5.08 20.90
N GLY A 137 -2.42 -3.80 20.55
CA GLY A 137 -2.59 -3.36 19.15
C GLY A 137 -1.30 -3.51 18.33
N ILE A 138 -1.44 -3.70 17.02
CA ILE A 138 -0.29 -3.83 16.10
C ILE A 138 0.60 -2.59 16.12
N MET A 139 0.02 -1.39 16.23
CA MET A 139 0.79 -0.15 16.28
C MET A 139 1.66 -0.05 17.53
N GLU A 140 1.15 -0.48 18.70
CA GLU A 140 1.91 -0.53 19.95
C GLU A 140 3.08 -1.52 19.84
N LEU A 141 2.81 -2.74 19.34
CA LEU A 141 3.84 -3.75 19.09
C LEU A 141 4.92 -3.23 18.14
N THR A 142 4.51 -2.61 17.04
CA THR A 142 5.41 -2.07 16.01
C THR A 142 6.30 -0.97 16.57
N ALA A 143 5.72 -0.02 17.32
CA ALA A 143 6.47 1.08 17.93
C ALA A 143 7.52 0.57 18.92
N LEU A 144 7.14 -0.34 19.81
CA LEU A 144 8.06 -0.92 20.79
C LEU A 144 9.12 -1.82 20.12
N TRP A 145 8.76 -2.55 19.08
CA TRP A 145 9.73 -3.35 18.32
C TRP A 145 10.76 -2.46 17.62
N GLN A 146 10.31 -1.37 17.00
CA GLN A 146 11.19 -0.40 16.36
C GLN A 146 12.12 0.28 17.39
N GLU A 147 11.61 0.67 18.55
CA GLU A 147 12.41 1.22 19.64
C GLU A 147 13.48 0.24 20.14
N ASN A 148 13.10 -1.03 20.36
CA ASN A 148 14.02 -2.08 20.81
C ASN A 148 15.04 -2.50 19.73
N THR A 149 14.75 -2.24 18.46
CA THR A 149 15.70 -2.50 17.34
C THR A 149 16.77 -1.42 17.29
N GLY A 150 16.40 -0.16 17.53
CA GLY A 150 17.28 1.00 17.41
C GLY A 150 17.69 1.31 15.97
N ASP A 151 18.58 2.28 15.84
CA ASP A 151 19.08 2.70 14.53
C ASP A 151 20.17 1.75 14.02
N LEU A 152 20.04 1.30 12.78
CA LEU A 152 21.02 0.48 12.09
C LEU A 152 21.59 1.27 10.89
N PRO A 153 22.79 1.87 11.02
CA PRO A 153 23.30 2.84 10.03
C PRO A 153 23.62 2.22 8.67
N ASP A 154 23.88 0.91 8.63
CA ASP A 154 24.24 0.20 7.39
C ASP A 154 23.02 -0.28 6.60
N VAL A 155 21.81 0.02 7.06
CA VAL A 155 20.55 -0.40 6.44
C VAL A 155 19.92 0.76 5.67
N VAL A 156 19.48 0.53 4.46
CA VAL A 156 18.76 1.54 3.66
C VAL A 156 17.40 1.83 4.26
N SER A 157 16.64 0.78 4.60
CA SER A 157 15.38 0.90 5.33
C SER A 157 15.00 -0.41 6.01
N ILE A 158 14.34 -0.27 7.16
CA ILE A 158 13.57 -1.33 7.79
C ILE A 158 12.13 -0.82 7.86
N GLN A 159 11.21 -1.55 7.22
CA GLN A 159 9.80 -1.21 7.24
C GLN A 159 9.06 -2.21 8.10
N PHE A 160 8.51 -1.74 9.20
CA PHE A 160 7.57 -2.52 10.00
C PHE A 160 6.18 -2.29 9.45
N LYS A 161 5.51 -3.35 9.06
CA LYS A 161 4.26 -3.25 8.32
C LYS A 161 3.36 -4.43 8.59
N GLU A 162 2.10 -4.14 8.75
CA GLU A 162 1.06 -5.16 8.71
C GLU A 162 0.93 -5.73 7.29
N ALA A 163 0.78 -7.03 7.16
CA ALA A 163 0.44 -7.66 5.89
C ALA A 163 -0.99 -7.26 5.52
N ARG A 164 -1.15 -6.22 4.69
CA ARG A 164 -2.46 -5.74 4.25
C ARG A 164 -3.16 -6.78 3.41
N LEU A 165 -4.30 -7.25 3.88
CA LEU A 165 -5.21 -8.11 3.15
C LEU A 165 -6.20 -7.24 2.38
N GLY A 166 -6.30 -7.43 1.05
CA GLY A 166 -7.35 -6.82 0.26
C GLY A 166 -6.87 -5.93 -0.90
N PRO A 167 -7.81 -5.39 -1.69
CA PRO A 167 -7.53 -4.65 -2.93
C PRO A 167 -7.13 -3.18 -2.71
N ALA A 168 -7.00 -2.73 -1.47
CA ALA A 168 -6.75 -1.33 -1.16
C ALA A 168 -5.49 -0.78 -1.86
N GLY A 169 -4.43 -1.59 -1.91
CA GLY A 169 -3.13 -1.13 -2.35
C GLY A 169 -2.40 -0.34 -1.25
N ARG A 170 -1.40 0.45 -1.62
CA ARG A 170 -0.66 1.28 -0.67
C ARG A 170 -1.37 2.60 -0.43
N ALA A 171 -1.29 3.12 0.79
CA ALA A 171 -1.85 4.41 1.15
C ALA A 171 -1.26 5.51 0.26
N ILE A 172 0.07 5.59 0.18
CA ILE A 172 0.76 6.49 -0.74
C ILE A 172 1.42 5.65 -1.83
N HIS A 173 1.00 5.87 -3.07
CA HIS A 173 1.65 5.36 -4.27
C HIS A 173 1.57 6.40 -5.37
N ILE A 174 2.68 7.09 -5.61
CA ILE A 174 2.79 8.14 -6.61
C ILE A 174 3.76 7.66 -7.70
N ARG A 175 3.31 7.68 -8.94
CA ARG A 175 4.13 7.33 -10.09
C ARG A 175 4.51 8.57 -10.86
N LEU A 176 5.80 8.74 -11.04
CA LEU A 176 6.41 9.75 -11.90
C LEU A 176 6.82 9.07 -13.21
N SER A 177 6.55 9.68 -14.36
CA SER A 177 6.92 9.14 -15.66
C SER A 177 7.56 10.22 -16.53
N GLY A 178 8.72 9.94 -17.12
CA GLY A 178 9.49 10.87 -17.93
C GLY A 178 10.60 10.17 -18.70
N GLU A 179 11.41 10.91 -19.41
CA GLU A 179 12.53 10.37 -20.19
C GLU A 179 13.86 10.47 -19.45
N ASN A 180 14.07 11.57 -18.70
CA ASN A 180 15.29 11.81 -17.96
C ASN A 180 15.19 11.25 -16.53
N LEU A 181 16.05 10.27 -16.21
CA LEU A 181 16.03 9.57 -14.93
C LEU A 181 16.53 10.43 -13.77
N ASP A 182 17.48 11.34 -14.03
CA ASP A 182 18.00 12.27 -13.02
C ASP A 182 16.92 13.26 -12.60
N ASN A 183 16.15 13.79 -13.56
CA ASN A 183 15.01 14.66 -13.28
C ASN A 183 13.91 13.91 -12.53
N LEU A 184 13.63 12.65 -12.89
CA LEU A 184 12.69 11.79 -12.16
C LEU A 184 13.14 11.57 -10.71
N SER A 185 14.43 11.30 -10.50
CA SER A 185 15.01 11.11 -9.16
C SER A 185 14.93 12.39 -8.31
N MET A 186 15.25 13.55 -8.90
CA MET A 186 15.10 14.85 -8.22
C MET A 186 13.65 15.16 -7.87
N ALA A 187 12.72 14.90 -8.79
CA ALA A 187 11.29 15.09 -8.55
C ALA A 187 10.79 14.15 -7.45
N SER A 188 11.21 12.87 -7.47
CA SER A 188 10.90 11.90 -6.42
C SER A 188 11.36 12.37 -5.05
N TRP A 189 12.60 12.85 -4.95
CA TRP A 189 13.13 13.38 -3.70
C TRP A 189 12.32 14.58 -3.18
N GLN A 190 11.90 15.49 -4.07
CA GLN A 190 11.09 16.64 -3.67
C GLN A 190 9.71 16.24 -3.18
N VAL A 191 9.05 15.28 -3.84
CA VAL A 191 7.76 14.73 -3.40
C VAL A 191 7.90 14.05 -2.04
N GLN A 192 8.91 13.19 -1.86
CA GLN A 192 9.15 12.53 -0.58
C GLN A 192 9.43 13.54 0.54
N ASN A 193 10.24 14.57 0.27
CA ASN A 193 10.57 15.59 1.25
C ASN A 193 9.34 16.41 1.66
N TRP A 194 8.44 16.71 0.72
CA TRP A 194 7.17 17.36 1.02
C TRP A 194 6.27 16.47 1.88
N LEU A 195 6.15 15.18 1.53
CA LEU A 195 5.36 14.21 2.28
C LEU A 195 5.87 13.97 3.70
N ARG A 196 7.19 14.01 3.93
CA ARG A 196 7.79 13.91 5.28
C ARG A 196 7.37 15.03 6.23
N GLY A 197 6.89 16.15 5.69
CA GLY A 197 6.35 17.26 6.48
C GLY A 197 4.99 16.99 7.11
N TYR A 198 4.30 15.91 6.72
CA TYR A 198 3.01 15.53 7.27
C TYR A 198 3.15 14.54 8.42
N ALA A 199 2.56 14.90 9.58
CA ALA A 199 2.46 13.97 10.69
C ALA A 199 1.64 12.73 10.27
N GLY A 200 2.07 11.55 10.69
CA GLY A 200 1.43 10.29 10.35
C GLY A 200 1.88 9.66 9.01
N VAL A 201 2.73 10.34 8.22
CA VAL A 201 3.36 9.73 7.03
C VAL A 201 4.65 9.04 7.43
N TYR A 202 4.79 7.77 7.07
CA TYR A 202 5.98 6.96 7.40
C TYR A 202 6.30 5.97 6.27
N ASN A 203 7.38 5.20 6.39
CA ASN A 203 7.84 4.21 5.41
C ASN A 203 7.97 4.77 3.98
N LEU A 204 8.34 6.06 3.84
CA LEU A 204 8.53 6.67 2.52
C LEU A 204 9.78 6.10 1.83
N ILE A 205 9.57 5.54 0.66
CA ILE A 205 10.63 4.95 -0.17
C ILE A 205 10.28 5.09 -1.65
N ASP A 206 11.30 5.17 -2.50
CA ASP A 206 11.10 5.04 -3.94
C ASP A 206 11.80 3.80 -4.51
N ASP A 207 11.62 3.54 -5.80
CA ASP A 207 12.23 2.42 -6.52
C ASP A 207 13.48 2.83 -7.33
N VAL A 208 13.99 4.05 -7.11
CA VAL A 208 15.23 4.55 -7.73
C VAL A 208 16.36 4.52 -6.72
N ARG A 209 17.33 3.65 -6.96
CA ARG A 209 18.46 3.48 -6.05
C ARG A 209 19.79 3.33 -6.78
N PRO A 210 20.89 3.75 -6.14
CA PRO A 210 22.20 3.40 -6.62
C PRO A 210 22.38 1.88 -6.68
N GLY A 211 22.88 1.40 -7.79
CA GLY A 211 23.23 -0.01 -7.96
C GLY A 211 24.51 -0.40 -7.25
N LYS A 212 24.95 -1.61 -7.50
CA LYS A 212 26.25 -2.10 -7.03
C LYS A 212 27.37 -1.21 -7.57
N PRO A 213 28.46 -1.02 -6.82
CA PRO A 213 29.68 -0.47 -7.37
C PRO A 213 30.11 -1.27 -8.61
N GLN A 214 30.40 -0.57 -9.69
CA GLN A 214 30.85 -1.17 -10.95
C GLN A 214 32.19 -0.59 -11.33
N PHE A 215 33.10 -1.43 -11.77
CA PHE A 215 34.38 -1.00 -12.29
C PHE A 215 34.31 -0.96 -13.82
N LYS A 216 34.39 0.26 -14.39
CA LYS A 216 34.50 0.46 -15.84
C LYS A 216 35.99 0.39 -16.20
N VAL A 217 36.34 -0.58 -17.04
CA VAL A 217 37.68 -0.77 -17.56
C VAL A 217 37.80 -0.16 -18.95
N LYS A 218 38.61 0.88 -19.08
CA LYS A 218 38.91 1.56 -20.35
C LYS A 218 40.33 1.27 -20.77
N LEU A 219 40.50 0.71 -21.98
CA LEU A 219 41.86 0.45 -22.51
C LEU A 219 42.62 1.74 -22.74
N LEU A 220 43.87 1.76 -22.30
CA LEU A 220 44.84 2.80 -22.61
C LEU A 220 45.41 2.64 -24.03
N PRO A 221 45.88 3.75 -24.66
CA PRO A 221 46.60 3.66 -25.92
C PRO A 221 47.81 2.71 -25.82
N GLY A 222 47.90 1.79 -26.76
CA GLY A 222 49.00 0.78 -26.76
C GLY A 222 48.64 -0.60 -26.17
N ALA A 223 47.56 -0.74 -25.43
CA ALA A 223 47.10 -2.02 -24.84
C ALA A 223 46.94 -3.13 -25.88
N LEU A 224 46.34 -2.82 -27.02
CA LEU A 224 46.20 -3.77 -28.14
C LEU A 224 47.54 -4.19 -28.74
N SER A 225 48.51 -3.28 -28.78
CA SER A 225 49.88 -3.60 -29.26
C SER A 225 50.63 -4.46 -28.27
N ALA A 226 50.35 -4.35 -26.99
CA ALA A 226 50.86 -5.27 -25.95
C ALA A 226 50.14 -6.63 -25.94
N GLY A 227 49.18 -6.86 -26.84
CA GLY A 227 48.46 -8.12 -26.95
C GLY A 227 47.33 -8.30 -25.94
N VAL A 228 46.83 -7.18 -25.36
CA VAL A 228 45.76 -7.17 -24.38
C VAL A 228 44.52 -6.49 -24.98
N ASP A 229 43.40 -7.17 -24.94
CA ASP A 229 42.09 -6.64 -25.34
C ASP A 229 41.11 -6.65 -24.16
N SER A 230 39.99 -5.92 -24.30
CA SER A 230 38.96 -5.79 -23.24
C SER A 230 38.38 -7.13 -22.80
N ARG A 231 38.24 -8.09 -23.73
CA ARG A 231 37.77 -9.44 -23.40
C ARG A 231 38.75 -10.21 -22.56
N SER A 232 40.04 -10.12 -22.89
CA SER A 232 41.12 -10.76 -22.13
C SER A 232 41.17 -10.25 -20.69
N ILE A 233 41.09 -8.92 -20.50
CA ILE A 233 41.02 -8.31 -19.17
C ILE A 233 39.80 -8.80 -18.41
N ALA A 234 38.59 -8.67 -18.99
CA ALA A 234 37.36 -9.06 -18.37
C ALA A 234 37.32 -10.54 -17.95
N THR A 235 37.87 -11.43 -18.80
CA THR A 235 37.95 -12.87 -18.51
C THR A 235 38.87 -13.15 -17.33
N GLN A 236 40.06 -12.51 -17.31
CA GLN A 236 41.04 -12.73 -16.24
C GLN A 236 40.59 -12.13 -14.91
N LEU A 237 40.01 -10.91 -14.90
CA LEU A 237 39.42 -10.33 -13.69
C LEU A 237 38.24 -11.17 -13.18
N ARG A 238 37.40 -11.66 -14.08
CA ARG A 238 36.31 -12.55 -13.68
C ARG A 238 36.82 -13.84 -13.06
N ALA A 239 37.88 -14.44 -13.66
CA ALA A 239 38.45 -15.66 -13.13
C ALA A 239 39.11 -15.47 -11.75
N ALA A 240 39.68 -14.28 -11.51
CA ALA A 240 40.28 -13.95 -10.23
C ALA A 240 39.25 -13.68 -9.13
N TYR A 241 38.28 -12.81 -9.39
CA TYR A 241 37.37 -12.27 -8.36
C TYR A 241 35.99 -12.95 -8.31
N HIS A 242 35.63 -13.64 -9.38
CA HIS A 242 34.43 -14.46 -9.43
C HIS A 242 34.80 -15.89 -9.60
N GLU A 243 34.30 -16.86 -9.28
CA GLU A 243 34.72 -18.26 -9.47
C GLU A 243 34.64 -18.70 -10.94
N VAL A 244 35.51 -19.59 -11.33
CA VAL A 244 35.49 -20.26 -12.62
C VAL A 244 35.32 -21.75 -12.43
N LYS A 245 34.29 -22.31 -12.99
CA LYS A 245 34.10 -23.76 -13.09
C LYS A 245 35.13 -24.31 -14.10
N ILE A 246 36.06 -25.15 -13.59
CA ILE A 246 37.10 -25.79 -14.41
C ILE A 246 36.58 -27.10 -14.96
N ASP A 247 35.92 -27.91 -14.12
CA ASP A 247 35.45 -29.26 -14.46
C ASP A 247 34.25 -29.68 -13.61
N GLU A 248 33.64 -30.78 -13.99
CA GLU A 248 32.54 -31.41 -13.27
C GLU A 248 32.75 -32.93 -13.16
N ILE A 249 32.77 -33.44 -11.98
CA ILE A 249 32.97 -34.86 -11.70
C ILE A 249 31.65 -35.47 -11.23
N TYR A 250 31.29 -36.60 -11.84
CA TYR A 250 30.08 -37.34 -11.42
C TYR A 250 30.48 -38.49 -10.48
N TYR A 251 29.89 -38.53 -9.32
CA TYR A 251 30.01 -39.64 -8.39
C TYR A 251 28.59 -40.21 -8.13
N GLY A 252 28.33 -41.35 -8.74
CA GLY A 252 27.00 -41.95 -8.73
C GLY A 252 25.95 -41.08 -9.48
N ARG A 253 25.00 -40.50 -8.76
CA ARG A 253 23.98 -39.57 -9.32
C ARG A 253 24.23 -38.11 -8.99
N GLU A 254 25.27 -37.83 -8.26
CA GLU A 254 25.60 -36.47 -7.83
C GLU A 254 26.70 -35.88 -8.72
N ALA A 255 26.56 -34.62 -9.08
CA ALA A 255 27.54 -33.85 -9.82
C ALA A 255 28.30 -32.92 -8.86
N PHE A 256 29.63 -32.95 -8.91
CA PHE A 256 30.50 -32.08 -8.13
C PHE A 256 31.23 -31.16 -9.08
N GLU A 257 31.05 -29.86 -8.90
CA GLU A 257 31.76 -28.85 -9.68
C GLU A 257 33.10 -28.51 -9.06
N ILE A 258 34.14 -28.52 -9.90
CA ILE A 258 35.48 -28.04 -9.51
C ILE A 258 35.56 -26.58 -9.90
N ILE A 259 35.65 -25.71 -8.90
CA ILE A 259 35.73 -24.26 -9.07
C ILE A 259 37.14 -23.77 -8.61
N THR A 260 37.65 -22.75 -9.29
CA THR A 260 38.86 -22.04 -8.90
C THR A 260 38.53 -20.57 -8.68
N ARG A 261 39.01 -19.99 -7.59
CA ARG A 261 38.96 -18.57 -7.26
C ARG A 261 40.17 -18.16 -6.46
N LEU A 262 40.45 -16.87 -6.37
CA LEU A 262 41.43 -16.35 -5.43
C LEU A 262 40.97 -16.59 -3.98
N ASP A 263 41.92 -16.73 -3.08
CA ASP A 263 41.66 -16.84 -1.66
C ASP A 263 40.97 -15.61 -1.11
N ASP A 264 40.07 -15.80 -0.15
CA ASP A 264 39.22 -14.72 0.39
C ASP A 264 40.04 -13.60 1.07
N GLN A 265 41.26 -13.90 1.59
CA GLN A 265 42.13 -12.88 2.13
C GLN A 265 42.70 -11.96 1.04
N THR A 266 43.02 -12.51 -0.12
CA THR A 266 43.53 -11.77 -1.29
C THR A 266 42.41 -10.96 -1.95
N ASN A 267 41.15 -11.43 -1.90
CA ASN A 267 39.98 -10.75 -2.44
C ASN A 267 39.56 -9.48 -1.65
N GLN A 268 39.98 -9.35 -0.40
CA GLN A 268 39.66 -8.17 0.42
C GLN A 268 40.50 -6.94 0.06
N GLU A 269 41.59 -7.10 -0.61
CA GLU A 269 42.47 -6.03 -1.09
C GLU A 269 42.06 -5.55 -2.50
N LEU A 270 40.76 -5.30 -2.72
CA LEU A 270 40.24 -4.73 -3.97
C LEU A 270 40.83 -3.36 -4.36
N GLN A 271 41.64 -2.76 -3.49
CA GLN A 271 42.19 -1.42 -3.69
C GLN A 271 43.37 -1.37 -4.66
N ASP A 272 43.91 -2.50 -5.08
CA ASP A 272 45.13 -2.52 -5.89
C ASP A 272 44.93 -3.15 -7.29
N PHE A 273 43.87 -2.76 -7.99
CA PHE A 273 43.67 -3.18 -9.38
C PHE A 273 44.81 -2.76 -10.31
N ASP A 274 45.48 -1.65 -10.03
CA ASP A 274 46.54 -1.15 -10.87
C ASP A 274 47.72 -2.10 -10.93
N ASN A 275 48.01 -2.79 -9.83
CA ASN A 275 49.07 -3.78 -9.71
C ASN A 275 48.63 -5.21 -10.05
N PHE A 276 47.34 -5.43 -10.34
CA PHE A 276 46.86 -6.75 -10.75
C PHE A 276 47.56 -7.20 -12.05
N ILE A 277 48.19 -8.36 -12.04
CA ILE A 277 48.89 -8.90 -13.20
C ILE A 277 47.95 -9.62 -14.14
N ILE A 278 47.89 -9.15 -15.35
CA ILE A 278 47.19 -9.79 -16.47
C ILE A 278 48.21 -10.41 -17.45
N PHE A 279 47.77 -11.45 -18.13
CA PHE A 279 48.60 -12.14 -19.12
C PHE A 279 48.20 -11.72 -20.53
N SER A 280 49.18 -11.30 -21.33
CA SER A 280 48.99 -11.04 -22.75
C SER A 280 48.70 -12.35 -23.53
N LYS A 281 48.24 -12.23 -24.78
CA LYS A 281 48.09 -13.42 -25.67
C LYS A 281 49.39 -14.19 -25.90
N LYS A 282 50.54 -13.57 -25.60
CA LYS A 282 51.87 -14.20 -25.70
C LYS A 282 52.36 -14.78 -24.37
N GLY A 283 51.60 -14.64 -23.29
CA GLY A 283 51.96 -15.09 -21.96
C GLY A 283 52.85 -14.11 -21.18
N GLU A 284 52.98 -12.86 -21.64
CA GLU A 284 53.73 -11.82 -20.92
C GLU A 284 52.90 -11.28 -19.75
N GLU A 285 53.55 -11.09 -18.60
CA GLU A 285 52.95 -10.51 -17.40
C GLU A 285 52.93 -8.99 -17.51
N ILE A 286 51.74 -8.40 -17.40
CA ILE A 286 51.53 -6.97 -17.58
C ILE A 286 50.65 -6.43 -16.41
N PRO A 287 51.11 -5.40 -15.66
CA PRO A 287 50.27 -4.76 -14.67
C PRO A 287 49.07 -4.11 -15.33
N LEU A 288 47.86 -4.31 -14.77
CA LEU A 288 46.59 -3.85 -15.34
C LEU A 288 46.57 -2.33 -15.50
N GLY A 289 47.08 -1.56 -14.54
CA GLY A 289 47.17 -0.11 -14.59
C GLY A 289 48.02 0.45 -15.74
N SER A 290 48.94 -0.39 -16.32
CA SER A 290 49.74 0.03 -17.48
C SER A 290 48.99 -0.04 -18.83
N VAL A 291 47.88 -0.79 -18.90
CA VAL A 291 47.10 -1.04 -20.14
C VAL A 291 45.62 -0.64 -20.03
N ALA A 292 45.13 -0.36 -18.82
CA ALA A 292 43.75 0.03 -18.61
C ALA A 292 43.62 1.05 -17.49
N GLU A 293 42.66 1.96 -17.64
CA GLU A 293 42.16 2.86 -16.62
C GLU A 293 40.89 2.24 -16.00
N ILE A 294 40.87 2.14 -14.67
CA ILE A 294 39.70 1.63 -13.95
C ILE A 294 39.02 2.79 -13.21
N THR A 295 37.76 2.96 -13.47
CA THR A 295 36.93 3.96 -12.79
C THR A 295 35.77 3.28 -12.07
N GLU A 296 35.61 3.57 -10.78
CA GLU A 296 34.41 3.17 -10.04
C GLU A 296 33.24 4.05 -10.42
N VAL A 297 32.13 3.44 -10.80
CA VAL A 297 30.87 4.12 -11.12
C VAL A 297 29.72 3.41 -10.41
N ARG A 298 28.67 4.15 -10.10
CA ARG A 298 27.43 3.59 -9.63
C ARG A 298 26.31 4.03 -10.57
N GLU A 299 25.72 3.10 -11.26
CA GLU A 299 24.53 3.32 -12.07
C GLU A 299 23.29 2.97 -11.24
N PHE A 300 22.10 3.18 -11.80
CA PHE A 300 20.88 2.82 -11.09
C PHE A 300 20.73 1.30 -11.03
N ALA A 301 20.30 0.79 -9.87
CA ALA A 301 20.07 -0.64 -9.65
C ALA A 301 19.00 -1.19 -10.60
N ARG A 302 17.99 -0.37 -10.85
CA ARG A 302 16.85 -0.71 -11.68
C ARG A 302 16.30 0.54 -12.37
N ILE A 303 15.81 0.38 -13.59
CA ILE A 303 15.10 1.41 -14.34
C ILE A 303 13.74 0.83 -14.75
N GLY A 304 12.68 1.30 -14.08
CA GLY A 304 11.32 0.90 -14.40
C GLY A 304 10.83 1.55 -15.70
N HIS A 305 10.07 0.81 -16.50
CA HIS A 305 9.39 1.34 -17.68
C HIS A 305 7.93 0.91 -17.69
N ILE A 306 7.04 1.87 -17.94
CA ILE A 306 5.62 1.63 -18.14
C ILE A 306 5.18 2.43 -19.36
N ASN A 307 4.51 1.76 -20.31
CA ASN A 307 4.09 2.36 -21.58
C ASN A 307 5.25 3.06 -22.31
N HIS A 308 6.42 2.39 -22.38
CA HIS A 308 7.65 2.84 -23.01
C HIS A 308 8.29 4.11 -22.39
N ARG A 309 7.80 4.61 -21.26
CA ARG A 309 8.40 5.73 -20.52
C ARG A 309 9.07 5.22 -19.24
N ARG A 310 10.20 5.81 -18.88
CA ARG A 310 10.84 5.55 -17.59
C ARG A 310 9.93 5.99 -16.48
N THR A 311 9.88 5.20 -15.41
CA THR A 311 9.03 5.47 -14.25
C THR A 311 9.79 5.35 -12.95
N VAL A 312 9.40 6.22 -12.00
CA VAL A 312 9.79 6.17 -10.60
C VAL A 312 8.52 6.09 -9.77
N ASN A 313 8.44 5.11 -8.90
CA ASN A 313 7.34 4.96 -7.99
C ASN A 313 7.78 5.34 -6.58
N ILE A 314 6.99 6.21 -5.94
CA ILE A 314 7.14 6.60 -4.54
C ILE A 314 6.07 5.87 -3.76
N PHE A 315 6.48 5.23 -2.68
CA PHE A 315 5.61 4.49 -1.80
C PHE A 315 5.70 5.05 -0.38
N GLY A 316 4.61 4.95 0.35
CA GLY A 316 4.56 5.32 1.75
C GLY A 316 3.31 4.77 2.42
N ASP A 317 3.32 4.82 3.73
CA ASP A 317 2.20 4.44 4.58
C ASP A 317 1.72 5.66 5.36
N VAL A 318 0.45 5.64 5.79
CA VAL A 318 -0.19 6.70 6.57
C VAL A 318 -0.77 6.06 7.82
N ASP A 319 -0.46 6.62 8.97
CA ASP A 319 -1.11 6.31 10.22
C ASP A 319 -2.50 6.96 10.24
N ALA A 320 -3.52 6.15 10.17
CA ALA A 320 -4.89 6.59 10.04
C ALA A 320 -5.46 7.24 11.32
N ASP A 321 -4.87 6.99 12.47
CA ASP A 321 -5.25 7.65 13.73
C ASP A 321 -4.78 9.10 13.75
N ILE A 322 -3.69 9.40 13.01
CA ILE A 322 -3.09 10.73 12.96
C ILE A 322 -3.55 11.52 11.74
N ALA A 323 -3.65 10.86 10.56
CA ALA A 323 -3.87 11.56 9.30
C ALA A 323 -4.76 10.76 8.33
N ASN A 324 -5.37 11.47 7.37
CA ASN A 324 -6.19 10.87 6.32
C ASN A 324 -5.46 10.90 4.98
N THR A 325 -5.30 9.73 4.35
CA THR A 325 -4.61 9.58 3.06
C THR A 325 -5.21 10.48 1.98
N SER A 326 -6.55 10.56 1.89
CA SER A 326 -7.22 11.36 0.87
C SER A 326 -6.97 12.86 1.04
N GLU A 327 -6.87 13.34 2.29
CA GLU A 327 -6.56 14.74 2.61
C GLU A 327 -5.11 15.09 2.22
N ILE A 328 -4.15 14.21 2.58
CA ILE A 328 -2.73 14.40 2.23
C ILE A 328 -2.56 14.45 0.71
N ILE A 329 -3.14 13.47 0.01
CA ILE A 329 -3.02 13.39 -1.45
C ILE A 329 -3.75 14.55 -2.14
N GLY A 330 -4.91 14.96 -1.64
CA GLY A 330 -5.63 16.14 -2.14
C GLY A 330 -4.81 17.43 -1.97
N SER A 331 -4.12 17.61 -0.84
CA SER A 331 -3.20 18.73 -0.62
C SER A 331 -1.97 18.64 -1.52
N LEU A 332 -1.42 17.43 -1.71
CA LEU A 332 -0.31 17.21 -2.65
C LEU A 332 -0.66 17.66 -4.07
N GLU A 333 -1.82 17.23 -4.58
CA GLU A 333 -2.29 17.59 -5.92
C GLU A 333 -2.48 19.10 -6.07
N LYS A 334 -3.15 19.71 -5.10
CA LYS A 334 -3.55 21.12 -5.17
C LYS A 334 -2.38 22.08 -4.95
N ASP A 335 -1.57 21.81 -3.92
CA ASP A 335 -0.62 22.79 -3.39
C ASP A 335 0.80 22.57 -3.91
N PHE A 336 1.16 21.33 -4.27
CA PHE A 336 2.54 20.98 -4.59
C PHE A 336 2.75 20.48 -6.03
N LEU A 337 1.91 19.56 -6.55
CA LEU A 337 2.14 18.99 -7.88
C LEU A 337 2.07 20.04 -9.00
N SER A 338 1.24 21.08 -8.86
CA SER A 338 1.17 22.18 -9.82
C SER A 338 2.51 22.95 -9.92
N THR A 339 3.17 23.16 -8.78
CA THR A 339 4.48 23.83 -8.73
C THR A 339 5.58 22.91 -9.27
N LEU A 340 5.50 21.62 -8.93
CA LEU A 340 6.46 20.62 -9.41
C LEU A 340 6.36 20.42 -10.92
N GLN A 341 5.15 20.46 -11.49
CA GLN A 341 4.89 20.39 -12.94
C GLN A 341 5.50 21.58 -13.70
N GLN A 342 5.50 22.77 -13.11
CA GLN A 342 6.17 23.93 -13.71
C GLN A 342 7.69 23.77 -13.74
N ARG A 343 8.25 23.11 -12.73
CA ARG A 343 9.70 22.87 -12.61
C ARG A 343 10.18 21.71 -13.48
N PHE A 344 9.34 20.69 -13.67
CA PHE A 344 9.62 19.49 -14.46
C PHE A 344 8.48 19.23 -15.46
N PRO A 345 8.36 20.06 -16.52
CA PRO A 345 7.22 19.98 -17.44
C PRO A 345 7.15 18.68 -18.24
N GLU A 346 8.28 17.98 -18.39
CA GLU A 346 8.38 16.68 -19.07
C GLU A 346 7.93 15.49 -18.22
N ILE A 347 7.77 15.68 -16.91
CA ILE A 347 7.37 14.62 -15.99
C ILE A 347 5.86 14.62 -15.84
N SER A 348 5.23 13.46 -16.02
CA SER A 348 3.82 13.25 -15.71
C SER A 348 3.67 12.54 -14.36
N PHE A 349 2.69 12.97 -13.59
CA PHE A 349 2.36 12.46 -12.27
C PHE A 349 1.07 11.62 -12.35
N SER A 350 1.04 10.48 -11.68
CA SER A 350 -0.19 9.70 -11.53
C SER A 350 -0.27 9.11 -10.12
N LEU A 351 -1.42 9.27 -9.51
CA LEU A 351 -1.74 8.66 -8.23
C LEU A 351 -2.18 7.23 -8.47
N LYS A 352 -1.71 6.33 -7.63
CA LYS A 352 -1.94 4.89 -7.70
C LYS A 352 -2.32 4.35 -6.32
N GLY A 353 -2.46 3.02 -6.22
CA GLY A 353 -2.75 2.35 -4.96
C GLY A 353 -4.13 2.67 -4.41
N GLU A 354 -4.23 2.96 -3.12
CA GLU A 354 -5.49 3.16 -2.41
C GLU A 354 -6.37 4.26 -3.03
N VAL A 355 -5.77 5.36 -3.45
CA VAL A 355 -6.51 6.50 -4.03
C VAL A 355 -7.12 6.14 -5.38
N GLU A 356 -6.36 5.47 -6.26
CA GLU A 356 -6.87 4.99 -7.56
C GLU A 356 -7.97 3.94 -7.35
N ASN A 357 -7.68 2.90 -6.58
CA ASN A 357 -8.61 1.78 -6.33
C ASN A 357 -9.87 2.27 -5.62
N GLY A 358 -9.72 3.18 -4.66
CA GLY A 358 -10.83 3.80 -3.96
C GLY A 358 -11.74 4.62 -4.89
N THR A 359 -11.14 5.40 -5.78
CA THR A 359 -11.89 6.23 -6.75
C THR A 359 -12.61 5.37 -7.78
N GLU A 360 -11.95 4.35 -8.33
CA GLU A 360 -12.55 3.40 -9.26
C GLU A 360 -13.71 2.63 -8.61
N THR A 361 -13.51 2.12 -7.41
CA THR A 361 -14.53 1.38 -6.67
C THR A 361 -15.72 2.28 -6.33
N LYS A 362 -15.47 3.50 -5.83
CA LYS A 362 -16.53 4.49 -5.55
C LYS A 362 -17.34 4.79 -6.81
N THR A 363 -16.68 5.03 -7.93
CA THR A 363 -17.35 5.32 -9.21
C THR A 363 -18.17 4.12 -9.68
N SER A 364 -17.65 2.92 -9.55
CA SER A 364 -18.35 1.68 -9.91
C SER A 364 -19.58 1.45 -9.04
N ILE A 365 -19.48 1.66 -7.72
CA ILE A 365 -20.61 1.56 -6.77
C ILE A 365 -21.70 2.58 -7.14
N LEU A 366 -21.34 3.85 -7.36
CA LEU A 366 -22.31 4.90 -7.69
C LEU A 366 -22.98 4.65 -9.04
N THR A 367 -22.24 4.23 -10.04
CA THR A 367 -22.77 3.90 -11.38
C THR A 367 -23.69 2.68 -11.30
N GLY A 368 -23.25 1.62 -10.63
CA GLY A 368 -24.07 0.41 -10.42
C GLY A 368 -25.34 0.71 -9.63
N PHE A 369 -25.25 1.53 -8.59
CA PHE A 369 -26.41 1.98 -7.81
C PHE A 369 -27.40 2.79 -8.67
N ALA A 370 -26.92 3.73 -9.48
CA ALA A 370 -27.77 4.53 -10.36
C ALA A 370 -28.51 3.66 -11.39
N LEU A 371 -27.81 2.71 -12.02
CA LEU A 371 -28.41 1.75 -12.95
C LEU A 371 -29.42 0.83 -12.26
N GLY A 372 -29.07 0.32 -11.08
CA GLY A 372 -29.96 -0.50 -10.26
C GLY A 372 -31.22 0.25 -9.82
N ALA A 373 -31.07 1.48 -9.34
CA ALA A 373 -32.19 2.34 -8.97
C ALA A 373 -33.10 2.64 -10.16
N PHE A 374 -32.53 2.89 -11.34
CA PHE A 374 -33.30 3.05 -12.58
C PHE A 374 -34.05 1.76 -12.96
N GLY A 375 -33.43 0.61 -12.86
CA GLY A 375 -34.06 -0.70 -13.08
C GLY A 375 -35.24 -0.93 -12.12
N VAL A 376 -35.05 -0.65 -10.82
CA VAL A 376 -36.11 -0.72 -9.81
C VAL A 376 -37.26 0.25 -10.15
N PHE A 377 -36.94 1.49 -10.55
CA PHE A 377 -37.95 2.45 -11.00
C PHE A 377 -38.81 1.91 -12.14
N LEU A 378 -38.19 1.31 -13.16
CA LEU A 378 -38.91 0.70 -14.30
C LEU A 378 -39.79 -0.47 -13.85
N LEU A 379 -39.28 -1.38 -13.03
CA LEU A 379 -40.06 -2.51 -12.50
C LEU A 379 -41.25 -2.04 -11.67
N LEU A 380 -41.07 -1.07 -10.78
CA LEU A 380 -42.13 -0.49 -10.00
C LEU A 380 -43.15 0.24 -10.87
N SER A 381 -42.71 0.93 -11.92
CA SER A 381 -43.62 1.61 -12.87
C SER A 381 -44.53 0.62 -13.62
N LEU A 382 -43.97 -0.55 -13.97
CA LEU A 382 -44.75 -1.65 -14.57
C LEU A 382 -45.72 -2.26 -13.55
N GLN A 383 -45.26 -2.51 -12.32
CA GLN A 383 -46.05 -3.09 -11.22
C GLN A 383 -47.25 -2.21 -10.87
N PHE A 384 -47.01 -0.92 -10.63
CA PHE A 384 -48.05 0.04 -10.23
C PHE A 384 -48.86 0.63 -11.40
N ARG A 385 -48.38 0.41 -12.65
CA ARG A 385 -48.95 1.04 -13.87
C ARG A 385 -49.06 2.56 -13.78
N ASN A 386 -48.14 3.17 -13.06
CA ASN A 386 -48.09 4.60 -12.77
C ASN A 386 -46.65 5.02 -12.46
N TYR A 387 -46.27 6.26 -12.79
CA TYR A 387 -44.95 6.81 -12.49
C TYR A 387 -44.84 7.54 -11.15
N ARG A 388 -45.97 7.92 -10.53
CA ARG A 388 -45.96 8.67 -9.27
C ARG A 388 -45.62 7.79 -8.08
N GLU A 389 -46.16 6.59 -8.01
CA GLU A 389 -45.98 5.66 -6.90
C GLU A 389 -44.53 5.19 -6.77
N PRO A 390 -43.81 4.79 -7.86
CA PRO A 390 -42.39 4.51 -7.80
C PRO A 390 -41.57 5.66 -7.24
N ILE A 391 -41.84 6.90 -7.61
CA ILE A 391 -41.15 8.07 -7.08
C ILE A 391 -41.36 8.20 -5.56
N ILE A 392 -42.60 8.00 -5.08
CA ILE A 392 -42.90 8.04 -3.65
C ILE A 392 -42.13 6.94 -2.87
N VAL A 393 -42.04 5.74 -3.44
CA VAL A 393 -41.30 4.64 -2.84
C VAL A 393 -39.79 4.97 -2.80
N MET A 394 -39.26 5.45 -3.91
CA MET A 394 -37.81 5.70 -4.05
C MET A 394 -37.33 6.92 -3.26
N ILE A 395 -38.20 7.88 -2.91
CA ILE A 395 -37.80 9.04 -2.10
C ILE A 395 -37.33 8.65 -0.70
N ASN A 396 -37.67 7.44 -0.25
CA ASN A 396 -37.17 6.91 1.03
C ASN A 396 -35.69 6.51 0.98
N ILE A 397 -35.12 6.29 -0.20
CA ILE A 397 -33.68 5.95 -0.34
C ILE A 397 -32.78 7.10 0.17
N PRO A 398 -32.93 8.36 -0.29
CA PRO A 398 -32.16 9.47 0.27
C PRO A 398 -32.38 9.66 1.78
N LEU A 399 -33.58 9.38 2.27
CA LEU A 399 -33.89 9.51 3.71
C LEU A 399 -33.14 8.44 4.55
N ALA A 400 -32.96 7.24 4.00
CA ALA A 400 -32.17 6.19 4.64
C ALA A 400 -30.70 6.59 4.82
N LEU A 401 -30.16 7.44 3.93
CA LEU A 401 -28.78 7.97 4.03
C LEU A 401 -28.58 8.79 5.33
N ILE A 402 -29.64 9.47 5.82
CA ILE A 402 -29.58 10.18 7.10
C ILE A 402 -29.17 9.23 8.21
N GLY A 403 -29.87 8.08 8.31
CA GLY A 403 -29.57 7.08 9.35
C GLY A 403 -28.15 6.52 9.24
N ALA A 404 -27.67 6.26 8.02
CA ALA A 404 -26.32 5.79 7.79
C ALA A 404 -25.27 6.82 8.25
N ILE A 405 -25.38 8.09 7.86
CA ILE A 405 -24.42 9.14 8.21
C ILE A 405 -24.42 9.43 9.71
N TRP A 406 -25.60 9.57 10.30
CA TRP A 406 -25.71 9.83 11.75
C TRP A 406 -25.25 8.64 12.58
N GLY A 407 -25.47 7.42 12.11
CA GLY A 407 -24.94 6.21 12.74
C GLY A 407 -23.41 6.23 12.82
N HIS A 408 -22.74 6.57 11.72
CA HIS A 408 -21.27 6.71 11.69
C HIS A 408 -20.82 7.84 12.63
N LEU A 409 -21.47 9.00 12.60
CA LEU A 409 -21.13 10.12 13.48
C LEU A 409 -21.23 9.77 14.97
N ILE A 410 -22.33 9.10 15.37
CA ILE A 410 -22.56 8.71 16.77
C ILE A 410 -21.57 7.65 17.24
N MET A 411 -21.19 6.72 16.35
CA MET A 411 -20.22 5.66 16.64
C MET A 411 -18.77 6.12 16.51
N GLY A 412 -18.53 7.35 16.02
CA GLY A 412 -17.17 7.87 15.78
C GLY A 412 -16.43 7.15 14.65
N LEU A 413 -17.18 6.61 13.68
CA LEU A 413 -16.62 5.84 12.55
C LEU A 413 -16.56 6.69 11.28
N ASP A 414 -15.51 6.46 10.49
CA ASP A 414 -15.37 7.04 9.15
C ASP A 414 -16.36 6.40 8.16
N PHE A 415 -16.81 7.17 7.17
CA PHE A 415 -17.61 6.65 6.07
C PHE A 415 -16.73 5.99 5.03
N THR A 416 -16.93 4.69 4.77
CA THR A 416 -16.03 3.85 3.96
C THR A 416 -16.71 3.30 2.71
N LEU A 417 -15.95 2.65 1.80
CA LEU A 417 -16.54 1.90 0.69
C LEU A 417 -17.46 0.76 1.16
N PRO A 418 -17.13 -0.04 2.18
CA PRO A 418 -18.08 -0.96 2.82
C PRO A 418 -19.34 -0.28 3.32
N SER A 419 -19.24 0.94 3.89
CA SER A 419 -20.42 1.72 4.29
C SER A 419 -21.31 2.08 3.10
N MET A 420 -20.72 2.41 1.95
CA MET A 420 -21.46 2.66 0.71
C MET A 420 -22.18 1.40 0.22
N ILE A 421 -21.54 0.25 0.26
CA ILE A 421 -22.16 -1.04 -0.10
C ILE A 421 -23.32 -1.35 0.86
N GLY A 422 -23.10 -1.15 2.16
CA GLY A 422 -24.13 -1.30 3.19
C GLY A 422 -25.33 -0.38 2.93
N PHE A 423 -25.09 0.88 2.54
CA PHE A 423 -26.15 1.80 2.15
C PHE A 423 -26.93 1.33 0.90
N VAL A 424 -26.23 0.81 -0.14
CA VAL A 424 -26.89 0.24 -1.33
C VAL A 424 -27.79 -0.92 -0.95
N SER A 425 -27.35 -1.79 -0.05
CA SER A 425 -28.15 -2.91 0.47
C SER A 425 -29.35 -2.40 1.28
N LEU A 426 -29.13 -1.42 2.15
CA LEU A 426 -30.19 -0.78 2.92
C LEU A 426 -31.26 -0.14 2.02
N ALA A 427 -30.85 0.50 0.93
CA ALA A 427 -31.77 1.08 -0.04
C ALA A 427 -32.76 0.03 -0.61
N GLY A 428 -32.27 -1.19 -0.89
CA GLY A 428 -33.12 -2.30 -1.33
C GLY A 428 -34.17 -2.70 -0.29
N VAL A 429 -33.77 -2.79 0.99
CA VAL A 429 -34.68 -3.11 2.10
C VAL A 429 -35.75 -2.02 2.28
N VAL A 430 -35.34 -0.74 2.28
CA VAL A 430 -36.23 0.41 2.44
C VAL A 430 -37.26 0.51 1.30
N VAL A 431 -36.83 0.22 0.06
CA VAL A 431 -37.75 0.16 -1.09
C VAL A 431 -38.78 -0.96 -0.89
N ASN A 432 -38.36 -2.15 -0.47
CA ASN A 432 -39.24 -3.30 -0.24
C ASN A 432 -40.31 -2.97 0.82
N ASP A 433 -39.93 -2.40 1.96
CA ASP A 433 -40.85 -2.00 3.01
C ASP A 433 -41.82 -0.91 2.54
N SER A 434 -41.33 0.04 1.73
CA SER A 434 -42.11 1.10 1.16
C SER A 434 -43.17 0.58 0.15
N ILE A 435 -42.84 -0.45 -0.63
CA ILE A 435 -43.77 -1.11 -1.55
C ILE A 435 -44.94 -1.72 -0.76
N LEU A 436 -44.62 -2.50 0.28
CA LEU A 436 -45.66 -3.12 1.13
C LEU A 436 -46.58 -2.10 1.75
N LEU A 437 -46.03 -0.98 2.22
CA LEU A 437 -46.83 0.11 2.80
C LEU A 437 -47.75 0.74 1.76
N VAL A 438 -47.28 1.05 0.56
CA VAL A 438 -48.08 1.64 -0.52
C VAL A 438 -49.17 0.68 -0.98
N GLU A 439 -48.88 -0.61 -1.15
CA GLU A 439 -49.89 -1.62 -1.52
C GLU A 439 -50.95 -1.79 -0.43
N TYR A 440 -50.52 -1.81 0.85
CA TYR A 440 -51.46 -1.89 1.98
C TYR A 440 -52.43 -0.71 2.01
N VAL A 441 -51.91 0.52 1.86
CA VAL A 441 -52.75 1.73 1.82
C VAL A 441 -53.71 1.69 0.64
N LYS A 442 -53.26 1.29 -0.55
CA LYS A 442 -54.12 1.19 -1.76
C LYS A 442 -55.27 0.19 -1.57
N SER A 443 -54.96 -0.99 -1.05
CA SER A 443 -55.96 -2.04 -0.80
C SER A 443 -57.07 -1.52 0.14
N HIS A 444 -56.68 -0.90 1.26
CA HIS A 444 -57.67 -0.42 2.26
C HIS A 444 -58.48 0.80 1.77
N VAL A 445 -57.88 1.66 0.94
CA VAL A 445 -58.59 2.77 0.30
C VAL A 445 -59.61 2.26 -0.73
N SER A 446 -59.25 1.21 -1.50
CA SER A 446 -60.15 0.56 -2.47
C SER A 446 -61.33 -0.12 -1.78
N ASP A 447 -61.16 -0.63 -0.55
CA ASP A 447 -62.17 -1.27 0.28
C ASP A 447 -63.09 -0.26 1.02
N GLY A 448 -62.98 1.04 0.71
CA GLY A 448 -63.84 2.09 1.23
C GLY A 448 -63.51 2.58 2.64
N MET A 449 -62.35 2.20 3.21
CA MET A 449 -61.87 2.76 4.46
C MET A 449 -61.42 4.22 4.27
N THR A 450 -61.86 5.11 5.12
CA THR A 450 -61.36 6.49 5.15
C THR A 450 -59.97 6.54 5.74
N LEU A 451 -59.11 7.41 5.20
CA LEU A 451 -57.72 7.65 5.67
C LEU A 451 -57.63 8.33 7.05
N HIS A 452 -58.61 8.11 7.92
CA HIS A 452 -58.66 8.67 9.29
C HIS A 452 -58.60 7.58 10.34
#